data_f13e50ec6299268348760515472fd8c8
#
_entry.id   f13e50ec6299268348760515472fd8c8
#
_cell.length_a   1.000
_cell.length_b   1.000
_cell.length_c   1.000
_cell.angle_alpha   90.00
_cell.angle_beta   90.00
_cell.angle_gamma   90.00
#
_symmetry.space_group_name_H-M   'P 1'
#
loop_
_entity.id
_entity.type
_entity.pdbx_description
1 polymer ?
#
loop_
_entity_poly.entity_id
_entity_poly.type
_entity_poly.pdbx_seq_one_letter_code
_entity_poly.pdbx_strand_id
1 'polypeptide(L)'
;MRDIGHFIGGKAVKGTSGRFGDVFNPNTGEVQAKVALAKQFEVEHAIANAQAAQPAWAATNPQRRARVMFKFLDLVQKEYDSLAKLLSSEHGKTLPDARGDIQRGLEVVEFACGIPHLLKGEYTEGAGPGIDLYSVRQPLGVVAGITPFNFPAMIPLWKCAPAIACGNAFILKPSERDPSVPMRIAELFFAAGLPEGILNVVNGDKEAVDTLLTDDRIKAIGFVGSSAIAEYIYTTGCANGKRVQCFGGAKNHMIVMPDADMDQAVDALIGAGYGSAGERCMAISVAVPVGQKTADALVGKLIPRVENLKIGPSSDDKADYGPMVTKELLGKVRGYIDSGIKEGAKLVVDGRGFKLQGYENGNFLGGCLFDEVKPNMKIYKEEIFGPVLSVVRAKDYEEAVRLPSDHDYGNGVAIFTRDGDTARDFVNRVQAGMVGVNFAIPVPLAYYTFGGWKRSGFGDLNQHGPDSVRFYTKIKTVTSRWPTGTKEGAEFVIPTMK
;
A
#
# COMPACT_ATOMS: atom_id res chain seq x y z
N MET A 1 6.60 -24.62 -17.41
CA MET A 1 6.13 -23.26 -17.14
C MET A 1 4.84 -23.39 -16.33
N ARG A 2 4.68 -22.65 -15.23
CA ARG A 2 3.46 -22.69 -14.40
C ARG A 2 2.36 -21.86 -15.05
N ASP A 3 1.12 -22.36 -15.00
CA ASP A 3 -0.06 -21.58 -15.36
C ASP A 3 -0.76 -21.13 -14.06
N ILE A 4 -0.94 -19.82 -13.92
CA ILE A 4 -1.58 -19.18 -12.76
C ILE A 4 -2.98 -18.73 -13.20
N GLY A 5 -4.00 -19.37 -12.63
CA GLY A 5 -5.41 -19.05 -12.89
C GLY A 5 -5.95 -18.03 -11.88
N HIS A 6 -7.19 -18.27 -11.43
CA HIS A 6 -7.88 -17.50 -10.39
C HIS A 6 -8.09 -18.38 -9.14
N PHE A 7 -8.50 -17.76 -8.03
CA PHE A 7 -8.98 -18.48 -6.86
C PHE A 7 -10.42 -18.04 -6.58
N ILE A 8 -11.38 -18.92 -6.89
CA ILE A 8 -12.82 -18.60 -6.81
C ILE A 8 -13.54 -19.73 -6.09
N GLY A 9 -14.38 -19.39 -5.12
CA GLY A 9 -15.17 -20.40 -4.40
C GLY A 9 -14.32 -21.40 -3.63
N GLY A 10 -13.23 -20.95 -3.00
CA GLY A 10 -12.36 -21.81 -2.18
C GLY A 10 -11.41 -22.71 -2.95
N LYS A 11 -11.27 -22.56 -4.26
CA LYS A 11 -10.41 -23.40 -5.10
C LYS A 11 -9.72 -22.62 -6.22
N ALA A 12 -8.56 -23.14 -6.63
CA ALA A 12 -7.90 -22.66 -7.83
C ALA A 12 -8.71 -23.06 -9.08
N VAL A 13 -8.94 -22.11 -9.98
CA VAL A 13 -9.65 -22.32 -11.26
C VAL A 13 -8.80 -21.81 -12.40
N LYS A 14 -8.86 -22.50 -13.53
CA LYS A 14 -8.18 -22.03 -14.76
C LYS A 14 -8.91 -20.82 -15.31
N GLY A 15 -8.15 -19.85 -15.84
CA GLY A 15 -8.74 -18.80 -16.66
C GLY A 15 -9.32 -19.36 -17.97
N THR A 16 -10.47 -18.86 -18.35
CA THR A 16 -11.21 -19.30 -19.57
C THR A 16 -11.28 -18.21 -20.63
N SER A 17 -10.73 -17.02 -20.34
CA SER A 17 -10.69 -15.88 -21.27
C SER A 17 -9.86 -16.11 -22.53
N GLY A 18 -8.94 -17.07 -22.51
CA GLY A 18 -7.92 -17.27 -23.54
C GLY A 18 -6.81 -16.21 -23.55
N ARG A 19 -6.80 -15.28 -22.57
CA ARG A 19 -5.82 -14.19 -22.44
C ARG A 19 -4.84 -14.50 -21.28
N PHE A 20 -3.56 -14.26 -21.54
CA PHE A 20 -2.50 -14.49 -20.54
C PHE A 20 -1.48 -13.35 -20.55
N GLY A 21 -0.89 -13.07 -19.39
CA GLY A 21 0.29 -12.24 -19.20
C GLY A 21 1.49 -13.11 -18.83
N ASP A 22 2.68 -12.64 -19.14
CA ASP A 22 3.92 -13.30 -18.75
C ASP A 22 4.37 -12.83 -17.35
N VAL A 23 4.75 -13.78 -16.51
CA VAL A 23 5.38 -13.53 -15.20
C VAL A 23 6.86 -13.82 -15.35
N PHE A 24 7.68 -12.80 -15.19
CA PHE A 24 9.12 -12.89 -15.40
C PHE A 24 9.87 -13.23 -14.10
N ASN A 25 11.02 -13.85 -14.22
CA ASN A 25 12.03 -13.86 -13.18
C ASN A 25 12.91 -12.61 -13.36
N PRO A 26 12.84 -11.62 -12.47
CA PRO A 26 13.60 -10.36 -12.63
C PRO A 26 15.12 -10.56 -12.62
N ASN A 27 15.62 -11.65 -12.01
CA ASN A 27 17.05 -11.95 -11.98
C ASN A 27 17.61 -12.37 -13.34
N THR A 28 16.80 -13.09 -14.14
CA THR A 28 17.25 -13.66 -15.43
C THR A 28 16.57 -13.02 -16.64
N GLY A 29 15.46 -12.31 -16.42
CA GLY A 29 14.62 -11.78 -17.51
C GLY A 29 13.79 -12.84 -18.23
N GLU A 30 13.80 -14.09 -17.77
CA GLU A 30 13.06 -15.19 -18.39
C GLU A 30 11.62 -15.26 -17.88
N VAL A 31 10.71 -15.75 -18.73
CA VAL A 31 9.33 -16.05 -18.36
C VAL A 31 9.31 -17.33 -17.52
N GLN A 32 8.86 -17.21 -16.25
CA GLN A 32 8.76 -18.34 -15.33
C GLN A 32 7.34 -18.89 -15.17
N ALA A 33 6.32 -18.08 -15.46
CA ALA A 33 4.91 -18.47 -15.41
C ALA A 33 4.07 -17.64 -16.37
N LYS A 34 2.84 -18.11 -16.62
CA LYS A 34 1.78 -17.35 -17.31
C LYS A 34 0.61 -17.15 -16.37
N VAL A 35 0.10 -15.94 -16.31
CA VAL A 35 -1.07 -15.59 -15.50
C VAL A 35 -2.28 -15.32 -16.39
N ALA A 36 -3.42 -15.91 -16.06
CA ALA A 36 -4.68 -15.66 -16.75
C ALA A 36 -5.12 -14.19 -16.55
N LEU A 37 -5.57 -13.56 -17.62
CA LEU A 37 -6.15 -12.22 -17.60
C LEU A 37 -7.66 -12.34 -17.80
N ALA A 38 -8.42 -12.15 -16.72
CA ALA A 38 -9.86 -12.30 -16.69
C ALA A 38 -10.57 -11.34 -17.66
N LYS A 39 -11.61 -11.85 -18.29
CA LYS A 39 -12.65 -11.05 -18.94
C LYS A 39 -13.78 -10.73 -17.95
N GLN A 40 -14.65 -9.82 -18.35
CA GLN A 40 -15.80 -9.38 -17.57
C GLN A 40 -16.58 -10.56 -16.95
N PHE A 41 -16.93 -11.57 -17.71
CA PHE A 41 -17.75 -12.70 -17.21
C PHE A 41 -17.07 -13.51 -16.09
N GLU A 42 -15.72 -13.61 -16.07
CA GLU A 42 -14.99 -14.30 -15.00
C GLU A 42 -15.00 -13.47 -13.71
N VAL A 43 -14.87 -12.15 -13.85
CA VAL A 43 -14.98 -11.22 -12.71
C VAL A 43 -16.39 -11.24 -12.14
N GLU A 44 -17.42 -11.18 -12.99
CA GLU A 44 -18.83 -11.27 -12.60
C GLU A 44 -19.18 -12.59 -11.91
N HIS A 45 -18.56 -13.71 -12.36
CA HIS A 45 -18.69 -15.00 -11.68
C HIS A 45 -18.09 -14.97 -10.27
N ALA A 46 -16.92 -14.38 -10.08
CA ALA A 46 -16.32 -14.22 -8.75
C ALA A 46 -17.18 -13.32 -7.85
N ILE A 47 -17.73 -12.22 -8.41
CA ILE A 47 -18.63 -11.32 -7.67
C ILE A 47 -19.92 -12.05 -7.26
N ALA A 48 -20.52 -12.83 -8.15
CA ALA A 48 -21.72 -13.60 -7.84
C ALA A 48 -21.47 -14.65 -6.73
N ASN A 49 -20.32 -15.32 -6.78
CA ASN A 49 -19.87 -16.25 -5.75
C ASN A 49 -19.71 -15.55 -4.38
N ALA A 50 -19.07 -14.38 -4.37
CA ALA A 50 -18.89 -13.56 -3.16
C ALA A 50 -20.25 -13.07 -2.61
N GLN A 51 -21.15 -12.62 -3.47
CA GLN A 51 -22.48 -12.15 -3.10
C GLN A 51 -23.32 -13.26 -2.45
N ALA A 52 -23.24 -14.49 -2.94
CA ALA A 52 -23.95 -15.63 -2.37
C ALA A 52 -23.41 -16.01 -0.97
N ALA A 53 -22.10 -15.93 -0.77
CA ALA A 53 -21.46 -16.33 0.50
C ALA A 53 -21.55 -15.26 1.61
N GLN A 54 -21.54 -13.98 1.23
CA GLN A 54 -21.39 -12.86 2.17
C GLN A 54 -22.47 -12.79 3.27
N PRO A 55 -23.77 -13.02 3.04
CA PRO A 55 -24.79 -12.88 4.11
C PRO A 55 -24.56 -13.83 5.29
N ALA A 56 -24.18 -15.08 5.03
CA ALA A 56 -23.87 -16.05 6.09
C ALA A 56 -22.62 -15.65 6.89
N TRP A 57 -21.61 -15.09 6.22
CA TRP A 57 -20.41 -14.58 6.89
C TRP A 57 -20.72 -13.32 7.72
N ALA A 58 -21.54 -12.41 7.21
CA ALA A 58 -21.99 -11.23 7.95
C ALA A 58 -22.75 -11.62 9.23
N ALA A 59 -23.57 -12.65 9.17
CA ALA A 59 -24.31 -13.18 10.31
C ALA A 59 -23.44 -13.97 11.29
N THR A 60 -22.23 -14.36 10.89
CA THR A 60 -21.26 -15.07 11.75
C THR A 60 -20.81 -14.15 12.87
N ASN A 61 -20.83 -14.64 14.10
CA ASN A 61 -20.39 -13.90 15.29
C ASN A 61 -18.96 -13.35 15.09
N PRO A 62 -18.69 -12.06 15.40
CA PRO A 62 -17.38 -11.43 15.22
C PRO A 62 -16.22 -12.21 15.84
N GLN A 63 -16.44 -12.83 17.01
CA GLN A 63 -15.43 -13.67 17.67
C GLN A 63 -15.06 -14.90 16.83
N ARG A 64 -16.04 -15.51 16.16
CA ARG A 64 -15.77 -16.65 15.27
C ARG A 64 -15.00 -16.21 14.03
N ARG A 65 -15.30 -15.04 13.48
CA ARG A 65 -14.53 -14.45 12.37
C ARG A 65 -13.08 -14.19 12.77
N ALA A 66 -12.86 -13.65 13.98
CA ALA A 66 -11.52 -13.41 14.52
C ALA A 66 -10.70 -14.72 14.67
N ARG A 67 -11.34 -15.85 15.02
CA ARG A 67 -10.65 -17.15 15.11
C ARG A 67 -10.08 -17.61 13.77
N VAL A 68 -10.74 -17.29 12.66
CA VAL A 68 -10.20 -17.55 11.32
C VAL A 68 -8.95 -16.71 11.09
N MET A 69 -8.92 -15.43 11.51
CA MET A 69 -7.75 -14.56 11.42
C MET A 69 -6.56 -15.11 12.22
N PHE A 70 -6.79 -15.55 13.48
CA PHE A 70 -5.75 -16.17 14.30
C PHE A 70 -5.16 -17.42 13.65
N LYS A 71 -6.02 -18.30 13.11
CA LYS A 71 -5.57 -19.51 12.44
C LYS A 71 -4.82 -19.20 11.13
N PHE A 72 -5.26 -18.20 10.40
CA PHE A 72 -4.58 -17.72 9.20
C PHE A 72 -3.18 -17.19 9.54
N LEU A 73 -3.04 -16.37 10.60
CA LEU A 73 -1.78 -15.88 11.09
C LEU A 73 -0.79 -17.03 11.37
N ASP A 74 -1.22 -18.06 12.10
CA ASP A 74 -0.42 -19.26 12.39
C ASP A 74 0.01 -19.99 11.10
N LEU A 75 -0.88 -20.13 10.13
CA LEU A 75 -0.58 -20.79 8.86
C LEU A 75 0.44 -20.01 8.02
N VAL A 76 0.33 -18.69 7.95
CA VAL A 76 1.30 -17.85 7.22
C VAL A 76 2.66 -17.89 7.91
N GLN A 77 2.71 -17.89 9.25
CA GLN A 77 3.97 -18.02 9.99
C GLN A 77 4.67 -19.34 9.71
N LYS A 78 3.92 -20.45 9.56
CA LYS A 78 4.48 -21.76 9.19
C LYS A 78 5.04 -21.80 7.77
N GLU A 79 4.49 -20.99 6.86
CA GLU A 79 4.94 -20.91 5.47
C GLU A 79 5.78 -19.66 5.18
N TYR A 80 6.23 -18.96 6.21
CA TYR A 80 6.89 -17.66 6.11
C TYR A 80 8.04 -17.63 5.12
N ASP A 81 8.99 -18.59 5.24
CA ASP A 81 10.15 -18.67 4.35
C ASP A 81 9.80 -19.13 2.93
N SER A 82 8.80 -20.00 2.77
CA SER A 82 8.35 -20.44 1.44
C SER A 82 7.66 -19.32 0.69
N LEU A 83 6.85 -18.53 1.39
CA LEU A 83 6.22 -17.32 0.84
C LEU A 83 7.26 -16.25 0.48
N ALA A 84 8.29 -16.05 1.33
CA ALA A 84 9.37 -15.10 1.04
C ALA A 84 10.15 -15.48 -0.21
N LYS A 85 10.46 -16.77 -0.40
CA LYS A 85 11.10 -17.29 -1.61
C LYS A 85 10.23 -17.10 -2.85
N LEU A 86 8.94 -17.40 -2.74
CA LEU A 86 7.98 -17.22 -3.82
C LEU A 86 7.87 -15.75 -4.23
N LEU A 87 7.75 -14.85 -3.25
CA LEU A 87 7.73 -13.40 -3.44
C LEU A 87 9.00 -12.91 -4.14
N SER A 88 10.16 -13.27 -3.59
CA SER A 88 11.47 -12.90 -4.14
C SER A 88 11.65 -13.35 -5.59
N SER A 89 11.15 -14.53 -5.94
CA SER A 89 11.29 -15.09 -7.30
C SER A 89 10.51 -14.31 -8.37
N GLU A 90 9.37 -13.71 -8.03
CA GLU A 90 8.53 -12.96 -8.96
C GLU A 90 8.79 -11.46 -8.93
N HIS A 91 9.10 -10.90 -7.74
CA HIS A 91 9.36 -9.48 -7.58
C HIS A 91 10.84 -9.10 -7.81
N GLY A 92 11.78 -9.93 -7.39
CA GLY A 92 13.21 -9.63 -7.44
C GLY A 92 13.80 -9.00 -6.17
N LYS A 93 12.99 -8.64 -5.16
CA LYS A 93 13.54 -8.16 -3.88
C LYS A 93 14.26 -9.27 -3.12
N THR A 94 15.27 -8.88 -2.32
CA THR A 94 16.05 -9.84 -1.52
C THR A 94 15.18 -10.61 -0.53
N LEU A 95 15.62 -11.79 -0.10
CA LEU A 95 14.87 -12.59 0.88
C LEU A 95 14.59 -11.85 2.19
N PRO A 96 15.55 -11.09 2.78
CA PRO A 96 15.26 -10.28 3.96
C PRO A 96 14.15 -9.25 3.72
N ASP A 97 14.13 -8.59 2.56
CA ASP A 97 13.09 -7.61 2.20
C ASP A 97 11.74 -8.29 1.92
N ALA A 98 11.74 -9.47 1.28
CA ALA A 98 10.54 -10.27 1.09
C ALA A 98 9.91 -10.73 2.42
N ARG A 99 10.74 -11.11 3.40
CA ARG A 99 10.29 -11.40 4.76
C ARG A 99 9.67 -10.17 5.43
N GLY A 100 10.27 -9.00 5.24
CA GLY A 100 9.73 -7.72 5.71
C GLY A 100 8.35 -7.40 5.14
N ASP A 101 8.13 -7.65 3.86
CA ASP A 101 6.84 -7.51 3.20
C ASP A 101 5.76 -8.36 3.88
N ILE A 102 6.03 -9.65 4.06
CA ILE A 102 5.10 -10.59 4.72
C ILE A 102 4.83 -10.14 6.17
N GLN A 103 5.89 -9.80 6.93
CA GLN A 103 5.78 -9.39 8.32
C GLN A 103 4.87 -8.17 8.48
N ARG A 104 5.04 -7.15 7.65
CA ARG A 104 4.20 -5.94 7.68
C ARG A 104 2.74 -6.24 7.29
N GLY A 105 2.51 -7.23 6.43
CA GLY A 105 1.16 -7.74 6.17
C GLY A 105 0.55 -8.44 7.38
N LEU A 106 1.33 -9.28 8.07
CA LEU A 106 0.88 -10.01 9.27
C LEU A 106 0.51 -9.09 10.43
N GLU A 107 1.20 -7.97 10.62
CA GLU A 107 0.86 -6.99 11.65
C GLU A 107 -0.58 -6.45 11.49
N VAL A 108 -1.05 -6.28 10.25
CA VAL A 108 -2.45 -5.89 10.00
C VAL A 108 -3.43 -7.06 10.20
N VAL A 109 -3.00 -8.29 9.95
CA VAL A 109 -3.80 -9.48 10.31
C VAL A 109 -3.95 -9.59 11.83
N GLU A 110 -2.88 -9.34 12.61
CA GLU A 110 -2.93 -9.26 14.08
C GLU A 110 -3.92 -8.19 14.54
N PHE A 111 -3.86 -7.00 13.95
CA PHE A 111 -4.86 -5.95 14.21
C PHE A 111 -6.28 -6.44 13.89
N ALA A 112 -6.47 -7.16 12.78
CA ALA A 112 -7.77 -7.71 12.38
C ALA A 112 -8.30 -8.75 13.35
N CYS A 113 -7.44 -9.48 14.07
CA CYS A 113 -7.84 -10.37 15.17
C CYS A 113 -8.56 -9.60 16.31
N GLY A 114 -8.21 -8.34 16.52
CA GLY A 114 -8.82 -7.44 17.52
C GLY A 114 -10.05 -6.68 17.04
N ILE A 115 -10.45 -6.79 15.78
CA ILE A 115 -11.59 -6.03 15.20
C ILE A 115 -12.91 -6.22 15.95
N PRO A 116 -13.23 -7.36 16.60
CA PRO A 116 -14.45 -7.45 17.41
C PRO A 116 -14.61 -6.33 18.45
N HIS A 117 -13.51 -5.81 18.99
CA HIS A 117 -13.52 -4.68 19.93
C HIS A 117 -13.85 -3.34 19.26
N LEU A 118 -13.51 -3.19 17.98
CA LEU A 118 -13.74 -1.99 17.17
C LEU A 118 -15.12 -1.97 16.48
N LEU A 119 -15.77 -3.13 16.43
CA LEU A 119 -17.15 -3.26 15.87
C LEU A 119 -18.23 -2.89 16.88
N LYS A 120 -17.87 -2.65 18.16
CA LYS A 120 -18.83 -2.18 19.14
C LYS A 120 -19.41 -0.83 18.73
N GLY A 121 -20.74 -0.70 18.94
CA GLY A 121 -21.43 0.57 18.80
C GLY A 121 -21.46 1.37 20.08
N GLU A 122 -22.15 2.50 20.03
CA GLU A 122 -22.41 3.39 21.15
C GLU A 122 -23.84 3.17 21.66
N TYR A 123 -24.08 3.46 22.94
CA TYR A 123 -25.40 3.36 23.56
C TYR A 123 -25.64 4.57 24.47
N THR A 124 -26.82 5.16 24.35
CA THR A 124 -27.33 6.23 25.24
C THR A 124 -28.66 5.83 25.81
N GLU A 125 -28.67 5.58 27.10
CA GLU A 125 -29.92 5.38 27.85
C GLU A 125 -30.60 6.73 28.13
N GLY A 126 -31.89 6.80 27.99
CA GLY A 126 -32.67 7.99 28.33
C GLY A 126 -32.35 9.21 27.42
N ALA A 127 -32.11 8.98 26.14
CA ALA A 127 -31.93 10.06 25.15
C ALA A 127 -33.19 10.96 25.02
N GLY A 128 -34.30 10.52 25.55
CA GLY A 128 -35.58 11.24 25.71
C GLY A 128 -36.47 10.44 26.66
N PRO A 129 -37.68 10.94 27.02
CA PRO A 129 -38.59 10.20 27.92
C PRO A 129 -38.97 8.83 27.38
N GLY A 130 -38.41 7.77 27.99
CA GLY A 130 -38.60 6.37 27.59
C GLY A 130 -37.96 6.00 26.24
N ILE A 131 -36.95 6.75 25.79
CA ILE A 131 -36.26 6.55 24.52
C ILE A 131 -34.80 6.27 24.77
N ASP A 132 -34.28 5.18 24.18
CA ASP A 132 -32.88 4.84 24.12
C ASP A 132 -32.37 4.94 22.67
N LEU A 133 -31.07 5.28 22.52
CA LEU A 133 -30.38 5.31 21.25
C LEU A 133 -29.18 4.36 21.29
N TYR A 134 -28.99 3.62 20.21
CA TYR A 134 -27.76 2.86 20.03
C TYR A 134 -27.36 2.78 18.58
N SER A 135 -26.08 2.53 18.35
CA SER A 135 -25.53 2.33 17.02
C SER A 135 -24.98 0.92 16.85
N VAL A 136 -25.05 0.40 15.63
CA VAL A 136 -24.44 -0.87 15.25
C VAL A 136 -23.63 -0.68 13.96
N ARG A 137 -22.46 -1.34 13.89
CA ARG A 137 -21.65 -1.40 12.67
C ARG A 137 -22.04 -2.66 11.89
N GLN A 138 -22.34 -2.49 10.61
CA GLN A 138 -22.66 -3.57 9.70
C GLN A 138 -21.70 -3.58 8.51
N PRO A 139 -21.32 -4.76 7.95
CA PRO A 139 -20.51 -4.83 6.74
C PRO A 139 -21.22 -4.18 5.55
N LEU A 140 -20.43 -3.74 4.58
CA LEU A 140 -20.94 -3.15 3.34
C LEU A 140 -21.57 -4.19 2.41
N GLY A 141 -21.02 -5.39 2.39
CA GLY A 141 -21.38 -6.47 1.47
C GLY A 141 -20.18 -7.05 0.73
N VAL A 142 -20.19 -7.03 -0.60
CA VAL A 142 -19.03 -7.40 -1.43
C VAL A 142 -18.19 -6.16 -1.65
N VAL A 143 -16.88 -6.28 -1.39
CA VAL A 143 -15.91 -5.18 -1.56
C VAL A 143 -14.71 -5.69 -2.36
N ALA A 144 -13.96 -4.79 -2.97
CA ALA A 144 -12.82 -5.17 -3.80
C ALA A 144 -11.53 -4.44 -3.41
N GLY A 145 -10.39 -5.08 -3.69
CA GLY A 145 -9.06 -4.50 -3.57
C GLY A 145 -8.25 -4.72 -4.84
N ILE A 146 -7.62 -3.66 -5.33
CA ILE A 146 -6.73 -3.68 -6.48
C ILE A 146 -5.35 -3.30 -5.97
N THR A 147 -4.37 -4.21 -6.09
CA THR A 147 -3.08 -4.08 -5.43
C THR A 147 -1.91 -4.06 -6.41
N PRO A 148 -0.83 -3.30 -6.11
CA PRO A 148 0.34 -3.19 -6.95
C PRO A 148 1.31 -4.36 -6.76
N PHE A 149 2.38 -4.36 -7.57
CA PHE A 149 3.41 -5.39 -7.55
C PHE A 149 4.42 -5.24 -6.41
N ASN A 150 4.68 -4.03 -5.94
CA ASN A 150 5.85 -3.76 -5.08
C ASN A 150 5.77 -4.33 -3.65
N PHE A 151 4.57 -4.69 -3.20
CA PHE A 151 4.32 -5.39 -1.93
C PHE A 151 3.18 -6.41 -2.10
N PRO A 152 3.45 -7.55 -2.76
CA PRO A 152 2.41 -8.51 -3.14
C PRO A 152 1.86 -9.34 -1.96
N ALA A 153 2.45 -9.27 -0.77
CA ALA A 153 1.89 -9.82 0.46
C ALA A 153 1.24 -8.73 1.33
N MET A 154 1.98 -7.68 1.63
CA MET A 154 1.58 -6.62 2.56
C MET A 154 0.29 -5.93 2.14
N ILE A 155 0.24 -5.40 0.92
CA ILE A 155 -0.91 -4.57 0.50
C ILE A 155 -2.19 -5.39 0.31
N PRO A 156 -2.18 -6.60 -0.27
CA PRO A 156 -3.34 -7.48 -0.22
C PRO A 156 -3.87 -7.72 1.19
N LEU A 157 -2.98 -8.04 2.15
CA LEU A 157 -3.36 -8.29 3.55
C LEU A 157 -3.90 -7.03 4.24
N TRP A 158 -3.35 -5.86 3.96
CA TRP A 158 -3.84 -4.59 4.48
C TRP A 158 -5.29 -4.30 4.08
N LYS A 159 -5.74 -4.83 2.95
CA LYS A 159 -7.09 -4.64 2.43
C LYS A 159 -8.03 -5.77 2.81
N CYS A 160 -7.65 -7.01 2.52
CA CYS A 160 -8.58 -8.14 2.70
C CYS A 160 -8.79 -8.51 4.17
N ALA A 161 -7.76 -8.49 5.03
CA ALA A 161 -7.92 -8.93 6.42
C ALA A 161 -8.92 -8.08 7.22
N PRO A 162 -8.83 -6.73 7.25
CA PRO A 162 -9.85 -5.91 7.92
C PRO A 162 -11.24 -6.05 7.30
N ALA A 163 -11.34 -6.12 5.96
CA ALA A 163 -12.61 -6.26 5.26
C ALA A 163 -13.35 -7.55 5.66
N ILE A 164 -12.62 -8.67 5.64
CA ILE A 164 -13.12 -10.00 5.99
C ILE A 164 -13.51 -10.07 7.48
N ALA A 165 -12.65 -9.55 8.36
CA ALA A 165 -12.92 -9.50 9.80
C ALA A 165 -14.18 -8.66 10.14
N CYS A 166 -14.44 -7.60 9.36
CA CYS A 166 -15.66 -6.80 9.47
C CYS A 166 -16.93 -7.52 8.93
N GLY A 167 -16.79 -8.67 8.26
CA GLY A 167 -17.92 -9.46 7.75
C GLY A 167 -18.25 -9.25 6.29
N ASN A 168 -17.37 -8.63 5.51
CA ASN A 168 -17.52 -8.49 4.06
C ASN A 168 -17.00 -9.74 3.33
N ALA A 169 -17.45 -9.95 2.09
CA ALA A 169 -16.76 -10.75 1.12
C ALA A 169 -15.83 -9.85 0.29
N PHE A 170 -14.68 -10.37 -0.13
CA PHE A 170 -13.61 -9.62 -0.73
C PHE A 170 -13.19 -10.20 -2.09
N ILE A 171 -13.12 -9.34 -3.11
CA ILE A 171 -12.53 -9.65 -4.41
C ILE A 171 -11.15 -8.98 -4.47
N LEU A 172 -10.10 -9.77 -4.58
CA LEU A 172 -8.74 -9.29 -4.75
C LEU A 172 -8.33 -9.37 -6.22
N LYS A 173 -7.96 -8.23 -6.80
CA LYS A 173 -7.27 -8.18 -8.09
C LYS A 173 -5.81 -7.80 -7.82
N PRO A 174 -4.89 -8.77 -7.72
CA PRO A 174 -3.47 -8.48 -7.52
C PRO A 174 -2.80 -7.98 -8.82
N SER A 175 -1.52 -7.59 -8.70
CA SER A 175 -0.70 -7.33 -9.87
C SER A 175 -0.51 -8.60 -10.70
N GLU A 176 -0.59 -8.46 -12.02
CA GLU A 176 -0.30 -9.53 -12.98
C GLU A 176 1.20 -9.86 -13.08
N ARG A 177 2.06 -9.03 -12.49
CA ARG A 177 3.53 -9.21 -12.53
C ARG A 177 4.04 -10.23 -11.53
N ASP A 178 3.36 -10.34 -10.37
CA ASP A 178 3.74 -11.21 -9.25
C ASP A 178 2.52 -11.77 -8.50
N PRO A 179 1.67 -12.53 -9.20
CA PRO A 179 0.36 -12.95 -8.71
C PRO A 179 0.41 -14.12 -7.72
N SER A 180 1.53 -14.86 -7.61
CA SER A 180 1.55 -16.15 -6.91
C SER A 180 1.38 -16.03 -5.40
N VAL A 181 1.95 -14.99 -4.76
CA VAL A 181 1.80 -14.78 -3.31
C VAL A 181 0.37 -14.44 -2.94
N PRO A 182 -0.35 -13.51 -3.61
CA PRO A 182 -1.78 -13.30 -3.39
C PRO A 182 -2.65 -14.55 -3.56
N MET A 183 -2.33 -15.39 -4.54
CA MET A 183 -3.02 -16.69 -4.73
C MET A 183 -2.79 -17.61 -3.53
N ARG A 184 -1.54 -17.73 -3.06
CA ARG A 184 -1.22 -18.55 -1.89
C ARG A 184 -1.86 -18.02 -0.59
N ILE A 185 -1.93 -16.70 -0.42
CA ILE A 185 -2.66 -16.07 0.68
C ILE A 185 -4.13 -16.51 0.71
N ALA A 186 -4.81 -16.55 -0.44
CA ALA A 186 -6.20 -16.99 -0.52
C ALA A 186 -6.37 -18.47 -0.16
N GLU A 187 -5.45 -19.34 -0.60
CA GLU A 187 -5.43 -20.75 -0.21
C GLU A 187 -5.24 -20.93 1.31
N LEU A 188 -4.35 -20.14 1.92
CA LEU A 188 -4.11 -20.17 3.37
C LEU A 188 -5.32 -19.65 4.17
N PHE A 189 -6.03 -18.64 3.69
CA PHE A 189 -7.29 -18.20 4.29
C PHE A 189 -8.35 -19.31 4.25
N PHE A 190 -8.48 -19.98 3.12
CA PHE A 190 -9.39 -21.13 3.01
C PHE A 190 -8.98 -22.27 3.95
N ALA A 191 -7.69 -22.62 4.02
CA ALA A 191 -7.16 -23.60 4.96
C ALA A 191 -7.35 -23.19 6.45
N ALA A 192 -7.40 -21.89 6.74
CA ALA A 192 -7.73 -21.36 8.06
C ALA A 192 -9.21 -21.53 8.45
N GLY A 193 -10.06 -21.95 7.51
CA GLY A 193 -11.49 -22.14 7.70
C GLY A 193 -12.35 -20.96 7.28
N LEU A 194 -11.81 -20.07 6.43
CA LEU A 194 -12.63 -19.05 5.78
C LEU A 194 -13.61 -19.73 4.83
N PRO A 195 -14.93 -19.43 4.89
CA PRO A 195 -15.91 -20.05 4.00
C PRO A 195 -15.63 -19.76 2.52
N GLU A 196 -16.03 -20.71 1.67
CA GLU A 196 -15.97 -20.54 0.21
C GLU A 196 -16.65 -19.24 -0.22
N GLY A 197 -16.04 -18.52 -1.15
CA GLY A 197 -16.58 -17.27 -1.70
C GLY A 197 -16.32 -16.00 -0.89
N ILE A 198 -15.86 -16.10 0.35
CA ILE A 198 -15.58 -14.89 1.16
C ILE A 198 -14.31 -14.17 0.67
N LEU A 199 -13.30 -14.90 0.22
CA LEU A 199 -12.14 -14.34 -0.49
C LEU A 199 -12.04 -14.97 -1.87
N ASN A 200 -12.09 -14.15 -2.92
CA ASN A 200 -11.81 -14.56 -4.29
C ASN A 200 -10.66 -13.74 -4.84
N VAL A 201 -9.75 -14.38 -5.58
CA VAL A 201 -8.66 -13.72 -6.30
C VAL A 201 -8.89 -13.85 -7.79
N VAL A 202 -9.01 -12.71 -8.47
CA VAL A 202 -9.20 -12.64 -9.92
C VAL A 202 -8.01 -11.91 -10.53
N ASN A 203 -7.15 -12.64 -11.21
CA ASN A 203 -6.05 -12.07 -11.96
C ASN A 203 -6.58 -11.40 -13.23
N GLY A 204 -6.02 -10.26 -13.60
CA GLY A 204 -6.50 -9.52 -14.77
C GLY A 204 -5.84 -8.16 -14.92
N ASP A 205 -6.14 -7.52 -16.02
CA ASP A 205 -5.69 -6.19 -16.41
C ASP A 205 -6.82 -5.14 -16.28
N LYS A 206 -6.81 -4.13 -17.14
CA LYS A 206 -7.79 -3.04 -17.14
C LYS A 206 -9.24 -3.55 -17.26
N GLU A 207 -9.52 -4.59 -18.06
CA GLU A 207 -10.88 -5.13 -18.23
C GLU A 207 -11.45 -5.65 -16.90
N ALA A 208 -10.63 -6.35 -16.12
CA ALA A 208 -11.04 -6.80 -14.79
C ALA A 208 -11.26 -5.63 -13.83
N VAL A 209 -10.42 -4.60 -13.88
CA VAL A 209 -10.56 -3.38 -13.06
C VAL A 209 -11.85 -2.66 -13.41
N ASP A 210 -12.12 -2.41 -14.68
CA ASP A 210 -13.32 -1.70 -15.13
C ASP A 210 -14.62 -2.43 -14.73
N THR A 211 -14.61 -3.76 -14.79
CA THR A 211 -15.74 -4.58 -14.30
C THR A 211 -15.98 -4.37 -12.82
N LEU A 212 -14.92 -4.37 -11.98
CA LEU A 212 -15.06 -4.08 -10.55
C LEU A 212 -15.58 -2.67 -10.28
N LEU A 213 -15.19 -1.70 -11.10
CA LEU A 213 -15.61 -0.30 -10.97
C LEU A 213 -17.07 -0.06 -11.33
N THR A 214 -17.62 -0.84 -12.27
CA THR A 214 -18.97 -0.63 -12.81
C THR A 214 -20.02 -1.55 -12.21
N ASP A 215 -19.66 -2.76 -11.74
CA ASP A 215 -20.61 -3.73 -11.19
C ASP A 215 -21.23 -3.20 -9.87
N ASP A 216 -22.55 -3.05 -9.84
CA ASP A 216 -23.32 -2.46 -8.73
C ASP A 216 -23.30 -3.31 -7.44
N ARG A 217 -22.93 -4.58 -7.52
CA ARG A 217 -22.78 -5.49 -6.37
C ARG A 217 -21.55 -5.15 -5.52
N ILE A 218 -20.51 -4.53 -6.13
CA ILE A 218 -19.32 -4.04 -5.41
C ILE A 218 -19.68 -2.74 -4.68
N LYS A 219 -19.52 -2.71 -3.36
CA LYS A 219 -19.90 -1.57 -2.51
C LYS A 219 -18.73 -0.66 -2.13
N ALA A 220 -17.52 -1.19 -2.11
CA ALA A 220 -16.32 -0.40 -1.85
C ALA A 220 -15.11 -0.94 -2.62
N ILE A 221 -14.19 -0.05 -2.97
CA ILE A 221 -12.95 -0.38 -3.67
C ILE A 221 -11.78 0.31 -2.97
N GLY A 222 -10.76 -0.49 -2.61
CA GLY A 222 -9.47 0.00 -2.17
C GLY A 222 -8.40 -0.22 -3.25
N PHE A 223 -7.63 0.81 -3.56
CA PHE A 223 -6.57 0.77 -4.57
C PHE A 223 -5.24 1.27 -4.01
N VAL A 224 -4.15 0.72 -4.51
CA VAL A 224 -2.79 1.29 -4.40
C VAL A 224 -2.09 1.14 -5.74
N GLY A 225 -1.46 2.20 -6.23
CA GLY A 225 -0.69 2.19 -7.49
C GLY A 225 -0.32 3.60 -7.96
N SER A 226 -0.12 3.78 -9.27
CA SER A 226 0.25 5.08 -9.83
C SER A 226 -0.89 6.11 -9.71
N SER A 227 -0.55 7.40 -9.56
CA SER A 227 -1.54 8.47 -9.33
C SER A 227 -2.56 8.63 -10.45
N ALA A 228 -2.17 8.45 -11.71
CA ALA A 228 -3.13 8.52 -12.82
C ALA A 228 -4.18 7.41 -12.75
N ILE A 229 -3.78 6.20 -12.35
CA ILE A 229 -4.71 5.09 -12.17
C ILE A 229 -5.53 5.26 -10.88
N ALA A 230 -4.92 5.79 -9.80
CA ALA A 230 -5.62 6.11 -8.56
C ALA A 230 -6.77 7.10 -8.79
N GLU A 231 -6.51 8.17 -9.55
CA GLU A 231 -7.49 9.19 -9.93
C GLU A 231 -8.62 8.61 -10.81
N TYR A 232 -8.25 7.78 -11.80
CA TYR A 232 -9.21 7.07 -12.64
C TYR A 232 -10.14 6.15 -11.83
N ILE A 233 -9.58 5.32 -10.95
CA ILE A 233 -10.34 4.39 -10.11
C ILE A 233 -11.23 5.16 -9.13
N TYR A 234 -10.71 6.22 -8.51
CA TYR A 234 -11.47 7.05 -7.58
C TYR A 234 -12.66 7.70 -8.28
N THR A 235 -12.41 8.39 -9.39
CA THR A 235 -13.45 9.10 -10.15
C THR A 235 -14.52 8.13 -10.66
N THR A 236 -14.09 7.04 -11.31
CA THR A 236 -15.02 6.07 -11.89
C THR A 236 -15.80 5.31 -10.81
N GLY A 237 -15.15 4.89 -9.73
CA GLY A 237 -15.80 4.17 -8.64
C GLY A 237 -16.83 5.05 -7.90
N CYS A 238 -16.49 6.32 -7.62
CA CYS A 238 -17.42 7.27 -7.00
C CYS A 238 -18.62 7.57 -7.92
N ALA A 239 -18.39 7.74 -9.23
CA ALA A 239 -19.45 7.93 -10.20
C ALA A 239 -20.44 6.75 -10.27
N ASN A 240 -19.99 5.54 -9.92
CA ASN A 240 -20.82 4.34 -9.80
C ASN A 240 -21.30 4.07 -8.33
N GLY A 241 -21.32 5.12 -7.48
CA GLY A 241 -21.90 5.06 -6.13
C GLY A 241 -21.13 4.20 -5.13
N LYS A 242 -19.86 3.89 -5.39
CA LYS A 242 -19.02 3.08 -4.51
C LYS A 242 -18.29 3.94 -3.48
N ARG A 243 -18.00 3.37 -2.33
CA ARG A 243 -17.01 3.93 -1.41
C ARG A 243 -15.62 3.61 -1.96
N VAL A 244 -14.78 4.63 -2.15
CA VAL A 244 -13.47 4.45 -2.79
C VAL A 244 -12.36 5.04 -1.93
N GLN A 245 -11.25 4.32 -1.85
CA GLN A 245 -10.02 4.70 -1.17
C GLN A 245 -8.86 4.35 -2.10
N CYS A 246 -8.16 5.36 -2.60
CA CYS A 246 -7.04 5.16 -3.53
C CYS A 246 -5.79 5.85 -3.01
N PHE A 247 -4.66 5.11 -3.01
CA PHE A 247 -3.35 5.64 -2.70
C PHE A 247 -2.50 5.66 -3.96
N GLY A 248 -2.09 6.86 -4.32
CA GLY A 248 -1.33 7.15 -5.53
C GLY A 248 0.17 7.14 -5.31
N GLY A 249 0.89 7.78 -6.23
CA GLY A 249 2.34 7.94 -6.18
C GLY A 249 2.82 8.86 -5.05
N ALA A 250 4.13 8.92 -4.91
CA ALA A 250 4.79 9.70 -3.87
C ALA A 250 6.05 10.38 -4.41
N LYS A 251 6.47 11.43 -3.71
CA LYS A 251 7.78 12.06 -3.85
C LYS A 251 8.26 12.42 -2.44
N ASN A 252 8.74 11.43 -1.71
CA ASN A 252 9.06 11.60 -0.30
C ASN A 252 10.38 12.35 -0.13
N HIS A 253 10.34 13.39 0.68
CA HIS A 253 11.47 14.26 0.98
C HIS A 253 12.04 13.91 2.36
N MET A 254 13.37 13.96 2.48
CA MET A 254 14.04 13.90 3.77
C MET A 254 14.86 15.18 3.98
N ILE A 255 14.44 15.97 4.93
CA ILE A 255 15.13 17.21 5.31
C ILE A 255 16.31 16.87 6.22
N VAL A 256 17.49 17.41 5.92
CA VAL A 256 18.69 17.26 6.76
C VAL A 256 19.11 18.63 7.25
N MET A 257 18.88 18.87 8.55
CA MET A 257 19.26 20.13 9.20
C MET A 257 20.77 20.20 9.49
N PRO A 258 21.35 21.40 9.64
CA PRO A 258 22.79 21.55 9.90
C PRO A 258 23.27 20.89 11.20
N ASP A 259 22.39 20.72 12.18
CA ASP A 259 22.64 20.09 13.48
C ASP A 259 22.37 18.57 13.48
N ALA A 260 21.87 18.01 12.36
CA ALA A 260 21.58 16.59 12.25
C ALA A 260 22.84 15.73 12.45
N ASP A 261 22.62 14.52 12.97
CA ASP A 261 23.66 13.48 12.88
C ASP A 261 23.83 13.06 11.43
N MET A 262 24.92 13.53 10.83
CA MET A 262 25.16 13.34 9.38
C MET A 262 25.34 11.88 9.02
N ASP A 263 25.98 11.07 9.84
CA ASP A 263 26.21 9.65 9.54
C ASP A 263 24.89 8.88 9.63
N GLN A 264 24.06 9.17 10.64
CA GLN A 264 22.72 8.60 10.75
C GLN A 264 21.84 9.02 9.57
N ALA A 265 21.90 10.28 9.14
CA ALA A 265 21.14 10.76 7.99
C ALA A 265 21.56 10.07 6.68
N VAL A 266 22.87 9.86 6.48
CA VAL A 266 23.39 9.12 5.32
C VAL A 266 22.94 7.67 5.33
N ASP A 267 23.07 6.96 6.46
CA ASP A 267 22.62 5.57 6.58
C ASP A 267 21.12 5.45 6.29
N ALA A 268 20.32 6.38 6.83
CA ALA A 268 18.88 6.42 6.59
C ALA A 268 18.55 6.65 5.10
N LEU A 269 19.24 7.57 4.42
CA LEU A 269 19.06 7.85 2.99
C LEU A 269 19.45 6.65 2.11
N ILE A 270 20.54 5.97 2.42
CA ILE A 270 20.96 4.76 1.68
C ILE A 270 19.90 3.68 1.77
N GLY A 271 19.45 3.32 2.97
CA GLY A 271 18.44 2.29 3.16
C GLY A 271 17.07 2.69 2.59
N ALA A 272 16.64 3.94 2.80
CA ALA A 272 15.34 4.43 2.37
C ALA A 272 15.25 4.75 0.88
N GLY A 273 16.35 5.16 0.26
CA GLY A 273 16.39 5.54 -1.17
C GLY A 273 16.61 4.36 -2.11
N TYR A 274 17.41 3.38 -1.70
CA TYR A 274 17.84 2.30 -2.60
C TYR A 274 17.28 0.92 -2.24
N GLY A 275 16.77 0.72 -1.04
CA GLY A 275 16.15 -0.56 -0.64
C GLY A 275 15.06 -0.98 -1.62
N SER A 276 15.01 -2.28 -1.95
CA SER A 276 14.12 -2.84 -2.99
C SER A 276 14.26 -2.15 -4.35
N ALA A 277 15.50 -1.81 -4.74
CA ALA A 277 15.79 -1.03 -5.96
C ALA A 277 14.98 0.29 -6.06
N GLY A 278 14.59 0.90 -4.93
CA GLY A 278 13.76 2.11 -4.89
C GLY A 278 12.28 1.90 -5.24
N GLU A 279 11.81 0.68 -5.40
CA GLU A 279 10.42 0.33 -5.77
C GLU A 279 9.49 0.29 -4.54
N ARG A 280 9.59 1.29 -3.67
CA ARG A 280 8.75 1.44 -2.47
C ARG A 280 7.97 2.76 -2.51
N CYS A 281 6.69 2.73 -2.16
CA CYS A 281 5.85 3.93 -2.04
C CYS A 281 6.37 4.92 -0.98
N MET A 282 7.10 4.43 0.02
CA MET A 282 7.70 5.23 1.09
C MET A 282 9.20 5.45 0.90
N ALA A 283 9.80 5.03 -0.23
CA ALA A 283 11.20 5.34 -0.52
C ALA A 283 11.45 6.85 -0.46
N ILE A 284 12.55 7.25 0.17
CA ILE A 284 13.02 8.63 0.08
C ILE A 284 13.64 8.83 -1.30
N SER A 285 13.05 9.70 -2.09
CA SER A 285 13.49 10.02 -3.43
C SER A 285 14.13 11.40 -3.56
N VAL A 286 13.96 12.25 -2.54
CA VAL A 286 14.55 13.60 -2.47
C VAL A 286 15.20 13.83 -1.11
N ALA A 287 16.50 14.09 -1.09
CA ALA A 287 17.22 14.60 0.07
C ALA A 287 17.30 16.13 0.01
N VAL A 288 16.94 16.80 1.09
CA VAL A 288 16.91 18.26 1.20
C VAL A 288 17.84 18.73 2.31
N PRO A 289 19.14 18.83 2.07
CA PRO A 289 20.09 19.44 3.02
C PRO A 289 19.86 20.95 3.12
N VAL A 290 19.87 21.48 4.36
CA VAL A 290 19.68 22.90 4.62
C VAL A 290 21.02 23.62 4.76
N GLY A 291 21.28 24.55 3.85
CA GLY A 291 22.52 25.31 3.77
C GLY A 291 23.64 24.59 3.00
N GLN A 292 24.51 25.39 2.38
CA GLN A 292 25.57 24.91 1.47
C GLN A 292 26.51 23.91 2.13
N LYS A 293 26.97 24.19 3.37
CA LYS A 293 27.91 23.31 4.10
C LYS A 293 27.30 21.94 4.37
N THR A 294 26.02 21.90 4.78
CA THR A 294 25.28 20.66 5.02
C THR A 294 25.15 19.85 3.73
N ALA A 295 24.85 20.54 2.63
CA ALA A 295 24.69 19.90 1.33
C ALA A 295 26.03 19.29 0.84
N ASP A 296 27.14 20.02 0.93
CA ASP A 296 28.45 19.53 0.51
C ASP A 296 28.90 18.33 1.38
N ALA A 297 28.67 18.40 2.69
CA ALA A 297 28.98 17.29 3.60
C ALA A 297 28.12 16.05 3.31
N LEU A 298 26.82 16.23 3.09
CA LEU A 298 25.90 15.14 2.78
C LEU A 298 26.26 14.45 1.45
N VAL A 299 26.42 15.23 0.38
CA VAL A 299 26.75 14.69 -0.96
C VAL A 299 28.11 14.00 -0.92
N GLY A 300 29.13 14.60 -0.26
CA GLY A 300 30.45 14.00 -0.11
C GLY A 300 30.44 12.64 0.60
N LYS A 301 29.54 12.44 1.57
CA LYS A 301 29.37 11.15 2.25
C LYS A 301 28.49 10.17 1.47
N LEU A 302 27.49 10.65 0.72
CA LEU A 302 26.59 9.78 -0.06
C LEU A 302 27.30 9.15 -1.26
N ILE A 303 28.14 9.88 -1.99
CA ILE A 303 28.83 9.40 -3.21
C ILE A 303 29.48 8.03 -2.97
N PRO A 304 30.44 7.87 -2.05
CA PRO A 304 31.11 6.58 -1.86
C PRO A 304 30.16 5.48 -1.35
N ARG A 305 29.10 5.83 -0.63
CA ARG A 305 28.11 4.87 -0.17
C ARG A 305 27.26 4.32 -1.32
N VAL A 306 26.85 5.17 -2.25
CA VAL A 306 26.05 4.77 -3.43
C VAL A 306 26.91 3.97 -4.41
N GLU A 307 28.17 4.37 -4.64
CA GLU A 307 29.12 3.63 -5.50
C GLU A 307 29.40 2.21 -4.98
N ASN A 308 29.38 2.01 -3.67
CA ASN A 308 29.70 0.74 -3.02
C ASN A 308 28.46 -0.10 -2.66
N LEU A 309 27.25 0.25 -3.16
CA LEU A 309 26.05 -0.57 -2.97
C LEU A 309 26.25 -1.97 -3.56
N LYS A 310 25.95 -2.99 -2.76
CA LYS A 310 26.04 -4.40 -3.17
C LYS A 310 24.75 -4.80 -3.87
N ILE A 311 24.80 -4.92 -5.17
CA ILE A 311 23.67 -5.32 -6.00
C ILE A 311 23.89 -6.76 -6.43
N GLY A 312 22.91 -7.62 -6.15
CA GLY A 312 23.03 -9.04 -6.41
C GLY A 312 21.70 -9.69 -6.77
N PRO A 313 21.70 -10.97 -7.12
CA PRO A 313 20.45 -11.70 -7.34
C PRO A 313 19.63 -11.72 -6.04
N SER A 314 18.32 -11.81 -6.15
CA SER A 314 17.40 -11.76 -5.00
C SER A 314 17.64 -12.89 -3.97
N SER A 315 18.35 -13.94 -4.37
CA SER A 315 18.78 -15.05 -3.50
C SER A 315 20.06 -14.77 -2.71
N ASP A 316 20.76 -13.66 -2.97
CA ASP A 316 21.96 -13.29 -2.23
C ASP A 316 21.57 -12.49 -0.97
N ASP A 317 21.71 -13.11 0.21
CA ASP A 317 21.40 -12.48 1.50
C ASP A 317 22.35 -11.33 1.87
N LYS A 318 23.45 -11.14 1.12
CA LYS A 318 24.43 -10.05 1.32
C LYS A 318 24.18 -8.87 0.39
N ALA A 319 23.27 -8.99 -0.57
CA ALA A 319 22.92 -7.89 -1.46
C ALA A 319 22.10 -6.84 -0.71
N ASP A 320 22.41 -5.56 -0.93
CA ASP A 320 21.64 -4.44 -0.42
C ASP A 320 20.28 -4.36 -1.12
N TYR A 321 20.25 -4.68 -2.42
CA TYR A 321 19.01 -4.85 -3.18
C TYR A 321 19.20 -5.74 -4.42
N GLY A 322 18.08 -6.25 -4.94
CA GLY A 322 18.00 -7.10 -6.11
C GLY A 322 17.66 -6.34 -7.41
N PRO A 323 17.24 -7.05 -8.47
CA PRO A 323 16.80 -6.44 -9.72
C PRO A 323 15.47 -5.68 -9.56
N MET A 324 15.18 -4.80 -10.49
CA MET A 324 13.85 -4.21 -10.68
C MET A 324 12.88 -5.26 -11.25
N VAL A 325 11.59 -5.12 -10.93
CA VAL A 325 10.59 -6.14 -11.24
C VAL A 325 10.45 -6.43 -12.73
N THR A 326 10.54 -5.43 -13.62
CA THR A 326 10.41 -5.64 -15.07
C THR A 326 11.42 -4.82 -15.88
N LYS A 327 11.72 -5.31 -17.08
CA LYS A 327 12.55 -4.60 -18.07
C LYS A 327 11.92 -3.28 -18.53
N GLU A 328 10.60 -3.21 -18.56
CA GLU A 328 9.85 -1.99 -18.89
C GLU A 328 10.11 -0.89 -17.86
N LEU A 329 10.02 -1.22 -16.56
CA LEU A 329 10.29 -0.27 -15.47
C LEU A 329 11.76 0.15 -15.47
N LEU A 330 12.69 -0.77 -15.68
CA LEU A 330 14.10 -0.46 -15.83
C LEU A 330 14.32 0.56 -16.97
N GLY A 331 13.67 0.36 -18.12
CA GLY A 331 13.72 1.31 -19.25
C GLY A 331 13.16 2.69 -18.88
N LYS A 332 12.04 2.73 -18.16
CA LYS A 332 11.42 3.96 -17.67
C LYS A 332 12.37 4.73 -16.73
N VAL A 333 12.98 4.05 -15.78
CA VAL A 333 13.93 4.66 -14.83
C VAL A 333 15.16 5.23 -15.54
N ARG A 334 15.73 4.50 -16.52
CA ARG A 334 16.82 5.00 -17.36
C ARG A 334 16.42 6.28 -18.10
N GLY A 335 15.19 6.33 -18.64
CA GLY A 335 14.65 7.53 -19.27
C GLY A 335 14.53 8.74 -18.33
N TYR A 336 14.21 8.52 -17.05
CA TYR A 336 14.25 9.59 -16.05
C TYR A 336 15.67 10.09 -15.78
N ILE A 337 16.63 9.18 -15.68
CA ILE A 337 18.05 9.56 -15.48
C ILE A 337 18.53 10.42 -16.66
N ASP A 338 18.24 10.03 -17.90
CA ASP A 338 18.55 10.79 -19.09
C ASP A 338 17.88 12.19 -19.10
N SER A 339 16.61 12.25 -18.65
CA SER A 339 15.88 13.51 -18.51
C SER A 339 16.53 14.44 -17.49
N GLY A 340 16.95 13.92 -16.33
CA GLY A 340 17.62 14.71 -15.30
C GLY A 340 18.93 15.34 -15.79
N ILE A 341 19.74 14.58 -16.51
CA ILE A 341 20.97 15.08 -17.14
C ILE A 341 20.65 16.19 -18.17
N LYS A 342 19.67 15.94 -19.04
CA LYS A 342 19.25 16.90 -20.07
C LYS A 342 18.71 18.21 -19.50
N GLU A 343 18.05 18.14 -18.36
CA GLU A 343 17.48 19.30 -17.65
C GLU A 343 18.53 20.05 -16.80
N GLY A 344 19.78 19.55 -16.75
CA GLY A 344 20.91 20.20 -16.11
C GLY A 344 21.15 19.81 -14.65
N ALA A 345 20.54 18.74 -14.16
CA ALA A 345 20.90 18.14 -12.87
C ALA A 345 22.26 17.46 -12.96
N LYS A 346 23.05 17.53 -11.89
CA LYS A 346 24.38 16.96 -11.84
C LYS A 346 24.33 15.49 -11.41
N LEU A 347 24.48 14.56 -12.34
CA LEU A 347 24.61 13.14 -12.01
C LEU A 347 25.99 12.88 -11.40
N VAL A 348 26.06 12.71 -10.09
CA VAL A 348 27.33 12.52 -9.35
C VAL A 348 27.70 11.06 -9.17
N VAL A 349 26.73 10.15 -9.22
CA VAL A 349 26.94 8.70 -9.34
C VAL A 349 26.02 8.16 -10.42
N ASP A 350 26.60 7.48 -11.42
CA ASP A 350 25.86 6.90 -12.55
C ASP A 350 25.89 5.37 -12.51
N GLY A 351 24.80 4.78 -12.06
CA GLY A 351 24.65 3.33 -11.97
C GLY A 351 24.19 2.65 -13.27
N ARG A 352 23.94 3.37 -14.36
CA ARG A 352 23.43 2.80 -15.63
C ARG A 352 24.36 1.77 -16.27
N GLY A 353 25.66 1.88 -15.99
CA GLY A 353 26.70 0.97 -16.49
C GLY A 353 26.82 -0.34 -15.70
N PHE A 354 26.08 -0.51 -14.61
CA PHE A 354 26.17 -1.71 -13.78
C PHE A 354 25.79 -2.97 -14.58
N LYS A 355 26.59 -4.03 -14.44
CA LYS A 355 26.36 -5.35 -15.01
C LYS A 355 26.71 -6.41 -13.96
N LEU A 356 25.80 -7.37 -13.77
CA LEU A 356 26.03 -8.50 -12.89
C LEU A 356 26.43 -9.71 -13.72
N GLN A 357 27.64 -10.24 -13.49
CA GLN A 357 28.16 -11.40 -14.22
C GLN A 357 27.27 -12.62 -13.96
N GLY A 358 26.89 -13.32 -15.04
CA GLY A 358 26.01 -14.47 -15.00
C GLY A 358 24.50 -14.13 -14.95
N TYR A 359 24.16 -12.82 -14.94
CA TYR A 359 22.80 -12.32 -14.94
C TYR A 359 22.58 -11.17 -15.93
N GLU A 360 23.22 -11.25 -17.08
CA GLU A 360 23.30 -10.15 -18.08
C GLU A 360 21.92 -9.74 -18.62
N ASN A 361 20.94 -10.64 -18.59
CA ASN A 361 19.57 -10.39 -19.02
C ASN A 361 18.63 -9.95 -17.87
N GLY A 362 19.13 -9.95 -16.64
CA GLY A 362 18.37 -9.52 -15.46
C GLY A 362 18.14 -8.01 -15.43
N ASN A 363 17.16 -7.58 -14.66
CA ASN A 363 16.72 -6.19 -14.61
C ASN A 363 17.52 -5.35 -13.61
N PHE A 364 18.84 -5.49 -13.56
CA PHE A 364 19.70 -4.81 -12.59
C PHE A 364 20.03 -3.37 -13.01
N LEU A 365 20.06 -2.48 -12.04
CA LEU A 365 20.47 -1.08 -12.18
C LEU A 365 21.28 -0.67 -10.96
N GLY A 366 22.43 -0.05 -11.17
CA GLY A 366 23.22 0.54 -10.09
C GLY A 366 22.54 1.74 -9.46
N GLY A 367 22.94 2.08 -8.24
CA GLY A 367 22.45 3.29 -7.57
C GLY A 367 22.85 4.54 -8.35
N CYS A 368 21.91 5.46 -8.53
CA CYS A 368 22.15 6.75 -9.15
C CYS A 368 21.92 7.87 -8.13
N LEU A 369 22.79 8.88 -8.16
CA LEU A 369 22.70 10.05 -7.29
C LEU A 369 22.80 11.32 -8.11
N PHE A 370 21.76 12.14 -8.04
CA PHE A 370 21.75 13.49 -8.61
C PHE A 370 21.96 14.55 -7.53
N ASP A 371 22.79 15.52 -7.81
CA ASP A 371 22.92 16.77 -7.06
C ASP A 371 22.39 17.96 -7.87
N GLU A 372 22.16 19.09 -7.20
CA GLU A 372 21.70 20.35 -7.81
C GLU A 372 20.37 20.22 -8.57
N VAL A 373 19.52 19.27 -8.14
CA VAL A 373 18.18 19.11 -8.70
C VAL A 373 17.33 20.33 -8.33
N LYS A 374 16.51 20.80 -9.28
CA LYS A 374 15.62 21.95 -9.11
C LYS A 374 14.14 21.51 -9.13
N PRO A 375 13.25 22.24 -8.44
CA PRO A 375 11.81 21.89 -8.35
C PRO A 375 11.07 21.88 -9.69
N ASN A 376 11.57 22.56 -10.73
CA ASN A 376 10.98 22.55 -12.05
C ASN A 376 11.37 21.35 -12.93
N MET A 377 12.35 20.56 -12.52
CA MET A 377 12.83 19.38 -13.27
C MET A 377 11.87 18.21 -13.17
N LYS A 378 11.78 17.42 -14.23
CA LYS A 378 10.92 16.24 -14.31
C LYS A 378 11.25 15.21 -13.24
N ILE A 379 12.55 14.96 -12.98
CA ILE A 379 13.02 14.02 -11.95
C ILE A 379 12.66 14.44 -10.52
N TYR A 380 12.31 15.72 -10.29
CA TYR A 380 11.77 16.20 -9.02
C TYR A 380 10.23 16.04 -8.98
N LYS A 381 9.54 16.44 -10.05
CA LYS A 381 8.07 16.47 -10.09
C LYS A 381 7.42 15.10 -10.14
N GLU A 382 8.03 14.15 -10.86
CA GLU A 382 7.45 12.84 -11.11
C GLU A 382 8.07 11.76 -10.24
N GLU A 383 7.30 10.73 -9.92
CA GLU A 383 7.77 9.54 -9.21
C GLU A 383 8.59 8.66 -10.17
N ILE A 384 9.87 8.45 -9.84
CA ILE A 384 10.79 7.64 -10.67
C ILE A 384 10.55 6.15 -10.43
N PHE A 385 10.41 5.74 -9.17
CA PHE A 385 10.20 4.36 -8.73
C PHE A 385 11.36 3.43 -9.11
N GLY A 386 12.58 3.86 -8.78
CA GLY A 386 13.84 3.18 -9.07
C GLY A 386 14.96 3.65 -8.16
N PRO A 387 16.17 3.05 -8.24
CA PRO A 387 17.30 3.36 -7.35
C PRO A 387 17.98 4.69 -7.70
N VAL A 388 17.21 5.77 -7.62
CA VAL A 388 17.63 7.13 -7.98
C VAL A 388 17.28 8.09 -6.86
N LEU A 389 18.29 8.68 -6.24
CA LEU A 389 18.15 9.71 -5.21
C LEU A 389 18.49 11.08 -5.79
N SER A 390 17.65 12.07 -5.54
CA SER A 390 17.83 13.46 -5.94
C SER A 390 18.17 14.33 -4.74
N VAL A 391 19.19 15.17 -4.84
CA VAL A 391 19.52 16.18 -3.82
C VAL A 391 19.03 17.54 -4.30
N VAL A 392 18.15 18.16 -3.50
CA VAL A 392 17.65 19.52 -3.69
C VAL A 392 18.19 20.37 -2.54
N ARG A 393 19.10 21.27 -2.84
CA ARG A 393 19.79 22.10 -1.84
C ARG A 393 18.87 23.25 -1.41
N ALA A 394 18.37 23.21 -0.16
CA ALA A 394 17.60 24.31 0.43
C ALA A 394 18.56 25.38 1.01
N LYS A 395 18.26 26.66 0.77
CA LYS A 395 19.06 27.76 1.31
C LYS A 395 18.88 27.94 2.82
N ASP A 396 17.65 27.68 3.30
CA ASP A 396 17.23 27.87 4.67
C ASP A 396 16.10 26.88 5.05
N TYR A 397 15.72 26.90 6.33
CA TYR A 397 14.65 26.05 6.88
C TYR A 397 13.29 26.31 6.23
N GLU A 398 12.96 27.58 5.95
CA GLU A 398 11.68 27.95 5.33
C GLU A 398 11.52 27.33 3.93
N GLU A 399 12.58 27.31 3.14
CA GLU A 399 12.55 26.63 1.86
C GLU A 399 12.44 25.12 2.02
N ALA A 400 13.12 24.55 3.02
CA ALA A 400 13.06 23.10 3.30
C ALA A 400 11.65 22.64 3.70
N VAL A 401 10.89 23.42 4.45
CA VAL A 401 9.48 23.15 4.78
C VAL A 401 8.58 23.29 3.55
N ARG A 402 8.86 24.31 2.72
CA ARG A 402 8.04 24.61 1.55
C ARG A 402 8.17 23.55 0.45
N LEU A 403 9.36 23.06 0.18
CA LEU A 403 9.61 22.08 -0.90
C LEU A 403 8.65 20.88 -0.87
N PRO A 404 8.53 20.08 0.21
CA PRO A 404 7.55 19.00 0.29
C PRO A 404 6.11 19.51 0.38
N SER A 405 5.89 20.70 0.96
CA SER A 405 4.53 21.25 1.15
C SER A 405 3.90 21.72 -0.17
N ASP A 406 4.69 22.31 -1.06
CA ASP A 406 4.24 22.79 -2.37
C ASP A 406 4.21 21.67 -3.44
N HIS A 407 4.82 20.52 -3.17
CA HIS A 407 4.81 19.39 -4.09
C HIS A 407 3.40 18.81 -4.25
N ASP A 408 3.06 18.29 -5.45
CA ASP A 408 1.76 17.67 -5.74
C ASP A 408 1.48 16.43 -4.89
N TYR A 409 2.51 15.73 -4.46
CA TYR A 409 2.43 14.55 -3.59
C TYR A 409 2.65 14.91 -2.12
N GLY A 410 1.97 14.20 -1.24
CA GLY A 410 2.08 14.37 0.21
C GLY A 410 1.93 13.04 0.95
N ASN A 411 2.66 12.00 0.53
CA ASN A 411 2.60 10.69 1.17
C ASN A 411 3.40 10.69 2.47
N GLY A 412 4.72 10.78 2.38
CA GLY A 412 5.61 10.80 3.53
C GLY A 412 6.69 11.85 3.43
N VAL A 413 7.18 12.30 4.57
CA VAL A 413 8.30 13.22 4.71
C VAL A 413 9.08 12.89 5.97
N ALA A 414 10.37 13.20 6.01
CA ALA A 414 11.17 13.07 7.21
C ALA A 414 12.01 14.33 7.46
N ILE A 415 12.32 14.59 8.73
CA ILE A 415 13.30 15.60 9.15
C ILE A 415 14.33 14.96 10.06
N PHE A 416 15.59 15.26 9.85
CA PHE A 416 16.72 14.88 10.69
C PHE A 416 17.31 16.14 11.34
N THR A 417 17.19 16.24 12.65
CA THR A 417 17.64 17.36 13.48
C THR A 417 17.83 16.90 14.92
N ARG A 418 18.66 17.58 15.68
CA ARG A 418 18.79 17.42 17.15
C ARG A 418 17.97 18.47 17.91
N ASP A 419 17.40 19.45 17.22
CA ASP A 419 16.59 20.52 17.81
C ASP A 419 15.11 20.09 17.87
N GLY A 420 14.59 19.97 19.08
CA GLY A 420 13.19 19.57 19.29
C GLY A 420 12.17 20.63 18.88
N ASP A 421 12.52 21.90 18.92
CA ASP A 421 11.63 22.99 18.49
C ASP A 421 11.47 23.00 16.97
N THR A 422 12.57 22.93 16.25
CA THR A 422 12.59 22.76 14.79
C THR A 422 11.80 21.52 14.35
N ALA A 423 11.99 20.38 15.03
CA ALA A 423 11.26 19.15 14.70
C ALA A 423 9.75 19.32 14.88
N ARG A 424 9.33 19.95 15.98
CA ARG A 424 7.91 20.18 16.28
C ARG A 424 7.27 21.18 15.31
N ASP A 425 7.96 22.27 15.01
CA ASP A 425 7.52 23.27 14.03
C ASP A 425 7.33 22.63 12.64
N PHE A 426 8.32 21.82 12.22
CA PHE A 426 8.23 21.09 10.95
C PHE A 426 7.00 20.18 10.86
N VAL A 427 6.76 19.36 11.90
CA VAL A 427 5.61 18.45 11.95
C VAL A 427 4.29 19.21 11.84
N ASN A 428 4.20 20.38 12.48
CA ASN A 428 2.98 21.19 12.47
C ASN A 428 2.72 21.89 11.12
N ARG A 429 3.75 22.18 10.33
CA ARG A 429 3.67 23.01 9.13
C ARG A 429 3.65 22.21 7.83
N VAL A 430 4.37 21.10 7.78
CA VAL A 430 4.54 20.34 6.54
C VAL A 430 3.23 19.69 6.07
N GLN A 431 2.98 19.73 4.76
CA GLN A 431 1.76 19.21 4.13
C GLN A 431 1.99 17.79 3.59
N ALA A 432 2.04 16.81 4.50
CA ALA A 432 2.16 15.38 4.18
C ALA A 432 1.37 14.52 5.18
N GLY A 433 0.94 13.34 4.74
CA GLY A 433 0.11 12.45 5.56
C GLY A 433 0.87 11.73 6.66
N MET A 434 2.18 11.45 6.45
CA MET A 434 3.03 10.76 7.41
C MET A 434 4.35 11.50 7.57
N VAL A 435 4.75 11.75 8.81
CA VAL A 435 5.96 12.52 9.14
C VAL A 435 6.88 11.72 10.05
N GLY A 436 8.15 11.60 9.67
CA GLY A 436 9.21 11.02 10.50
C GLY A 436 10.13 12.08 11.10
N VAL A 437 10.44 11.96 12.38
CA VAL A 437 11.48 12.76 13.05
C VAL A 437 12.63 11.81 13.37
N ASN A 438 13.79 12.05 12.76
CA ASN A 438 14.96 11.18 12.83
C ASN A 438 14.66 9.72 12.43
N PHE A 439 13.66 9.56 11.56
CA PHE A 439 13.19 8.29 11.04
C PHE A 439 12.73 8.45 9.58
N ALA A 440 13.43 7.82 8.63
CA ALA A 440 13.27 8.14 7.21
C ALA A 440 11.97 7.61 6.59
N ILE A 441 11.52 6.41 7.01
CA ILE A 441 10.34 5.75 6.43
C ILE A 441 9.25 5.61 7.50
N PRO A 442 8.42 6.64 7.74
CA PRO A 442 7.45 6.67 8.83
C PRO A 442 6.18 5.86 8.53
N VAL A 443 6.33 4.60 8.11
CA VAL A 443 5.21 3.68 7.95
C VAL A 443 4.64 3.35 9.32
N PRO A 444 3.36 3.67 9.60
CA PRO A 444 2.79 3.49 10.92
C PRO A 444 2.60 2.00 11.24
N LEU A 445 2.51 1.71 12.54
CA LEU A 445 2.08 0.39 13.03
C LEU A 445 0.60 0.15 12.70
N ALA A 446 0.18 -1.11 12.65
CA ALA A 446 -1.12 -1.54 12.14
C ALA A 446 -2.34 -0.91 12.85
N TYR A 447 -2.19 -0.43 14.08
CA TYR A 447 -3.26 0.24 14.85
C TYR A 447 -3.31 1.76 14.66
N TYR A 448 -2.36 2.35 13.90
CA TYR A 448 -2.46 3.67 13.28
C TYR A 448 -2.84 3.54 11.81
N THR A 449 -3.13 4.64 11.13
CA THR A 449 -3.54 4.61 9.72
C THR A 449 -2.40 5.00 8.79
N PHE A 450 -2.26 4.28 7.68
CA PHE A 450 -1.43 4.68 6.55
C PHE A 450 -2.26 5.54 5.60
N GLY A 451 -1.84 6.78 5.37
CA GLY A 451 -2.57 7.68 4.49
C GLY A 451 -1.68 8.74 3.86
N GLY A 452 -2.03 9.13 2.65
CA GLY A 452 -1.40 10.21 1.91
C GLY A 452 -2.31 11.42 1.80
N TRP A 453 -1.71 12.59 1.69
CA TRP A 453 -2.38 13.84 1.38
C TRP A 453 -2.21 14.20 -0.10
N LYS A 454 -2.97 15.17 -0.57
CA LYS A 454 -2.89 15.69 -1.95
C LYS A 454 -3.07 14.56 -2.98
N ARG A 455 -2.28 14.52 -4.04
CA ARG A 455 -2.37 13.46 -5.08
C ARG A 455 -1.80 12.09 -4.65
N SER A 456 -1.29 11.98 -3.42
CA SER A 456 -0.90 10.67 -2.86
C SER A 456 -2.06 9.92 -2.22
N GLY A 457 -3.21 10.56 -1.99
CA GLY A 457 -4.39 9.92 -1.42
C GLY A 457 -5.68 10.52 -1.98
N PHE A 458 -6.62 9.66 -2.37
CA PHE A 458 -7.96 10.01 -2.83
C PHE A 458 -8.98 9.26 -1.96
N GLY A 459 -9.97 9.99 -1.46
CA GLY A 459 -10.93 9.52 -0.47
C GLY A 459 -10.55 9.99 0.94
N ASP A 460 -11.49 9.82 1.85
CA ASP A 460 -11.43 10.41 3.20
C ASP A 460 -10.81 9.47 4.24
N LEU A 461 -10.92 8.14 4.05
CA LEU A 461 -10.45 7.13 5.00
C LEU A 461 -9.14 6.50 4.54
N ASN A 462 -8.23 6.29 5.49
CA ASN A 462 -6.91 5.72 5.27
C ASN A 462 -6.89 4.19 5.33
N GLN A 463 -5.74 3.55 4.99
CA GLN A 463 -5.54 2.10 5.08
C GLN A 463 -5.28 1.70 6.53
N HIS A 464 -5.66 0.46 6.86
CA HIS A 464 -5.55 -0.23 8.15
C HIS A 464 -5.89 0.65 9.37
N GLY A 465 -5.64 0.18 10.58
CA GLY A 465 -6.05 0.87 11.79
C GLY A 465 -7.58 1.07 11.89
N PRO A 466 -8.03 1.99 12.75
CA PRO A 466 -9.47 2.27 12.93
C PRO A 466 -10.19 2.71 11.66
N ASP A 467 -9.48 3.38 10.74
CA ASP A 467 -10.07 3.83 9.48
C ASP A 467 -10.46 2.66 8.58
N SER A 468 -9.75 1.55 8.62
CA SER A 468 -10.13 0.36 7.86
C SER A 468 -11.48 -0.19 8.32
N VAL A 469 -11.77 -0.15 9.63
CA VAL A 469 -13.06 -0.57 10.17
C VAL A 469 -14.17 0.38 9.71
N ARG A 470 -13.91 1.69 9.71
CA ARG A 470 -14.84 2.70 9.20
C ARG A 470 -15.06 2.52 7.69
N PHE A 471 -14.00 2.26 6.93
CA PHE A 471 -14.08 2.06 5.49
C PHE A 471 -14.91 0.84 5.11
N TYR A 472 -14.78 -0.28 5.81
CA TYR A 472 -15.44 -1.53 5.50
C TYR A 472 -16.78 -1.75 6.24
N THR A 473 -17.26 -0.77 6.99
CA THR A 473 -18.54 -0.84 7.69
C THR A 473 -19.41 0.39 7.44
N LYS A 474 -20.69 0.24 7.69
CA LYS A 474 -21.67 1.32 7.79
C LYS A 474 -22.33 1.30 9.17
N ILE A 475 -22.68 2.49 9.67
CA ILE A 475 -23.36 2.65 10.95
C ILE A 475 -24.87 2.67 10.70
N LYS A 476 -25.60 1.94 11.55
CA LYS A 476 -27.04 2.04 11.68
C LYS A 476 -27.35 2.57 13.07
N THR A 477 -28.04 3.70 13.15
CA THR A 477 -28.56 4.24 14.43
C THR A 477 -29.97 3.74 14.64
N VAL A 478 -30.24 3.26 15.86
CA VAL A 478 -31.54 2.74 16.26
C VAL A 478 -32.06 3.59 17.40
N THR A 479 -33.26 4.09 17.25
CA THR A 479 -34.02 4.77 18.29
C THR A 479 -35.10 3.78 18.80
N SER A 480 -35.07 3.47 20.07
CA SER A 480 -36.03 2.53 20.70
C SER A 480 -36.88 3.25 21.73
N ARG A 481 -38.16 3.06 21.68
CA ARG A 481 -39.08 3.43 22.75
C ARG A 481 -39.57 2.16 23.45
N TRP A 482 -39.39 2.12 24.75
CA TRP A 482 -39.85 0.99 25.56
C TRP A 482 -41.28 1.25 26.03
N PRO A 483 -42.25 0.39 25.72
CA PRO A 483 -43.62 0.55 26.17
C PRO A 483 -43.68 0.54 27.71
N THR A 484 -44.28 1.56 28.29
CA THR A 484 -44.55 1.63 29.74
C THR A 484 -46.00 1.27 30.02
N GLY A 485 -46.42 0.13 29.57
CA GLY A 485 -47.68 -0.57 29.93
C GLY A 485 -49.04 0.14 29.75
N THR A 486 -49.15 1.47 29.83
CA THR A 486 -50.46 2.14 29.90
C THR A 486 -50.49 3.59 29.33
N LYS A 487 -49.58 3.95 28.44
CA LYS A 487 -49.75 5.24 27.77
C LYS A 487 -50.68 5.10 26.57
N GLU A 488 -51.93 5.55 26.74
CA GLU A 488 -52.90 5.66 25.65
C GLU A 488 -52.77 7.03 24.97
N GLY A 489 -52.76 7.04 23.64
CA GLY A 489 -52.80 8.24 22.80
C GLY A 489 -51.73 8.31 21.73
N ALA A 490 -52.07 8.93 20.58
CA ALA A 490 -51.12 9.21 19.51
C ALA A 490 -50.27 10.45 19.86
N GLU A 491 -48.94 10.34 19.75
CA GLU A 491 -48.04 11.49 19.89
C GLU A 491 -47.79 12.12 18.52
N PHE A 492 -48.26 13.36 18.33
CA PHE A 492 -48.12 14.14 17.10
C PHE A 492 -46.91 15.10 17.15
N VAL A 493 -46.18 15.12 18.23
CA VAL A 493 -45.00 15.99 18.43
C VAL A 493 -43.74 15.14 18.52
N ILE A 494 -42.71 15.52 17.77
CA ILE A 494 -41.40 14.87 17.87
C ILE A 494 -40.83 15.09 19.28
N PRO A 495 -40.47 14.01 20.02
CA PRO A 495 -39.87 14.14 21.34
C PRO A 495 -38.60 15.02 21.28
N THR A 496 -38.57 16.06 22.06
CA THR A 496 -37.39 16.94 22.21
C THR A 496 -36.86 16.87 23.63
N MET A 497 -35.57 17.07 23.80
CA MET A 497 -34.98 17.28 25.11
C MET A 497 -35.45 18.62 25.67
N LYS A 498 -36.22 18.63 26.70
CA LYS A 498 -36.58 19.78 27.52
C LYS A 498 -35.94 19.65 28.89
#